data_c0d6d81961f297edc4c9aed23ddd068f
#
_entry.id   c0d6d81961f297edc4c9aed23ddd068f
#
_cell.length_a   1.000
_cell.length_b   1.000
_cell.length_c   1.000
_cell.angle_alpha   90.00
_cell.angle_beta   90.00
_cell.angle_gamma   90.00
#
_symmetry.space_group_name_H-M   'P 1'
#
loop_
_entity.id
_entity.type
_entity.pdbx_description
1 polymer ?
#
loop_
_entity_poly.entity_id
_entity_poly.type
_entity_poly.pdbx_seq_one_letter_code
_entity_poly.pdbx_strand_id
1 'polypeptide(L)'
;MRIILFTGKGGVGKTTVAASTAIKAAKEGKKTLIISTDPAHSLSDALDLELSPEPTEIAPNLYAQEFDVYYSMQKYWNNMRNLMNTIFRWRGVKGVVAEELSVLPGMEEASAFLWLEKYYSEGTYDLIVIDSAPTGETLTLLSLPQVAKSWMTKAFNGKNLAVKTVTKGVKLFTGVPLDKGLEEMDELFNKLEQIQKVFLDPEVASIRIVTNPERMVIKEARRAYTYLQLYGYNVDGVVINRILPEKSVGEAFKYYVESQAKYINEIEESFKPLPILKVQHQGKEVFGMEQLNKIGESLYEGKNAADVLYLDKPFEIIENKKGYFFKTKLPFVVEEDLELKKFGDELVIDLGNRRKSLMLPRFASFLKLEEFRYQAPWLVVSLVK
;
A
#
# COMPACT_ATOMS: atom_id res chain seq x y z
N MET A 1 -14.57 11.20 -0.68
CA MET A 1 -13.28 11.02 -1.37
C MET A 1 -12.96 9.55 -1.49
N ARG A 2 -12.41 9.11 -2.62
CA ARG A 2 -11.98 7.73 -2.87
C ARG A 2 -10.45 7.67 -3.03
N ILE A 3 -9.85 6.54 -2.66
CA ILE A 3 -8.44 6.24 -2.92
C ILE A 3 -8.35 4.90 -3.65
N ILE A 4 -7.66 4.86 -4.78
CA ILE A 4 -7.42 3.63 -5.53
C ILE A 4 -5.92 3.47 -5.71
N LEU A 5 -5.36 2.38 -5.15
CA LEU A 5 -3.95 2.06 -5.27
C LEU A 5 -3.75 0.93 -6.27
N PHE A 6 -2.89 1.14 -7.26
CA PHE A 6 -2.48 0.11 -8.21
C PHE A 6 -1.16 -0.51 -7.78
N THR A 7 -1.13 -1.83 -7.68
CA THR A 7 0.07 -2.60 -7.34
C THR A 7 0.25 -3.79 -8.28
N GLY A 8 1.44 -4.35 -8.31
CA GLY A 8 1.80 -5.50 -9.15
C GLY A 8 3.30 -5.54 -9.40
N LYS A 9 3.76 -6.61 -10.04
CA LYS A 9 5.16 -6.81 -10.41
C LYS A 9 5.72 -5.65 -11.24
N GLY A 10 7.03 -5.41 -11.15
CA GLY A 10 7.69 -4.45 -12.05
C GLY A 10 7.45 -4.78 -13.53
N GLY A 11 7.16 -3.75 -14.33
CA GLY A 11 6.98 -3.88 -15.77
C GLY A 11 5.62 -4.38 -16.25
N VAL A 12 4.63 -4.64 -15.38
CA VAL A 12 3.28 -5.09 -15.81
C VAL A 12 2.40 -3.96 -16.37
N GLY A 13 2.83 -2.69 -16.25
CA GLY A 13 2.09 -1.53 -16.74
C GLY A 13 1.15 -0.91 -15.71
N LYS A 14 1.54 -0.92 -14.43
CA LYS A 14 0.81 -0.24 -13.34
C LYS A 14 0.53 1.23 -13.67
N THR A 15 1.58 1.97 -14.02
CA THR A 15 1.53 3.39 -14.37
C THR A 15 0.54 3.66 -15.50
N THR A 16 0.58 2.86 -16.57
CA THR A 16 -0.36 2.97 -17.69
C THR A 16 -1.81 2.80 -17.23
N VAL A 17 -2.09 1.78 -16.41
CA VAL A 17 -3.44 1.50 -15.92
C VAL A 17 -3.90 2.56 -14.91
N ALA A 18 -3.02 3.00 -14.01
CA ALA A 18 -3.32 4.04 -13.05
C ALA A 18 -3.62 5.38 -13.73
N ALA A 19 -2.75 5.82 -14.65
CA ALA A 19 -2.95 7.04 -15.42
C ALA A 19 -4.23 7.00 -16.27
N SER A 20 -4.51 5.87 -16.94
CA SER A 20 -5.75 5.66 -17.68
C SER A 20 -6.98 5.75 -16.80
N THR A 21 -6.92 5.24 -15.56
CA THR A 21 -7.99 5.32 -14.57
C THR A 21 -8.23 6.77 -14.12
N ALA A 22 -7.15 7.50 -13.81
CA ALA A 22 -7.24 8.89 -13.38
C ALA A 22 -7.82 9.80 -14.46
N ILE A 23 -7.35 9.65 -15.71
CA ILE A 23 -7.86 10.38 -16.88
C ILE A 23 -9.35 10.13 -17.08
N LYS A 24 -9.75 8.86 -17.01
CA LYS A 24 -11.17 8.47 -17.16
C LYS A 24 -12.04 9.10 -16.07
N ALA A 25 -11.63 9.01 -14.81
CA ALA A 25 -12.35 9.59 -13.69
C ALA A 25 -12.47 11.13 -13.78
N ALA A 26 -11.41 11.81 -14.20
CA ALA A 26 -11.41 13.25 -14.41
C ALA A 26 -12.41 13.67 -15.53
N LYS A 27 -12.48 12.89 -16.61
CA LYS A 27 -13.47 13.10 -17.67
C LYS A 27 -14.90 12.83 -17.22
N GLU A 28 -15.10 11.99 -16.24
CA GLU A 28 -16.39 11.75 -15.58
C GLU A 28 -16.76 12.87 -14.57
N GLY A 29 -15.94 13.92 -14.50
CA GLY A 29 -16.18 15.11 -13.66
C GLY A 29 -15.66 14.98 -12.23
N LYS A 30 -14.88 13.95 -11.90
CA LYS A 30 -14.24 13.81 -10.59
C LYS A 30 -12.98 14.64 -10.53
N LYS A 31 -12.84 15.50 -9.53
CA LYS A 31 -11.55 16.17 -9.25
C LYS A 31 -10.55 15.14 -8.78
N THR A 32 -9.66 14.74 -9.67
CA THR A 32 -8.78 13.58 -9.53
C THR A 32 -7.32 13.99 -9.40
N LEU A 33 -6.63 13.43 -8.41
CA LEU A 33 -5.17 13.47 -8.30
C LEU A 33 -4.61 12.09 -8.65
N ILE A 34 -3.65 12.04 -9.57
CA ILE A 34 -2.76 10.87 -9.68
C ILE A 34 -1.41 11.19 -9.06
N ILE A 35 -0.94 10.30 -8.19
CA ILE A 35 0.37 10.39 -7.56
C ILE A 35 1.17 9.12 -7.83
N SER A 36 2.40 9.25 -8.33
CA SER A 36 3.35 8.14 -8.41
C SER A 36 4.25 8.12 -7.20
N THR A 37 4.38 6.95 -6.57
CA THR A 37 5.36 6.67 -5.51
C THR A 37 6.53 5.83 -6.02
N ASP A 38 6.61 5.61 -7.34
CA ASP A 38 7.73 4.92 -7.98
C ASP A 38 8.86 5.93 -8.25
N PRO A 39 10.06 5.74 -7.68
CA PRO A 39 11.18 6.66 -7.85
C PRO A 39 11.74 6.70 -9.30
N ALA A 40 11.27 5.82 -10.19
CA ALA A 40 11.74 5.76 -11.57
C ALA A 40 11.12 6.82 -12.50
N HIS A 41 10.36 7.79 -11.98
CA HIS A 41 9.71 8.87 -12.76
C HIS A 41 8.84 8.36 -13.92
N SER A 42 8.25 7.18 -13.75
CA SER A 42 7.48 6.50 -14.79
C SER A 42 6.15 7.18 -15.13
N LEU A 43 5.64 8.06 -14.26
CA LEU A 43 4.37 8.75 -14.48
C LEU A 43 4.55 9.92 -15.47
N SER A 44 5.61 10.73 -15.34
CA SER A 44 5.94 11.78 -16.30
C SER A 44 6.16 11.21 -17.71
N ASP A 45 6.88 10.08 -17.82
CA ASP A 45 7.08 9.40 -19.09
C ASP A 45 5.76 8.88 -19.69
N ALA A 46 4.89 8.27 -18.87
CA ALA A 46 3.61 7.76 -19.33
C ALA A 46 2.66 8.87 -19.79
N LEU A 47 2.67 10.03 -19.13
CA LEU A 47 1.85 11.18 -19.49
C LEU A 47 2.45 12.04 -20.61
N ASP A 48 3.75 11.88 -20.91
CA ASP A 48 4.55 12.72 -21.82
C ASP A 48 4.53 14.19 -21.36
N LEU A 49 4.72 14.42 -20.04
CA LEU A 49 4.67 15.72 -19.39
C LEU A 49 5.74 15.79 -18.28
N GLU A 50 6.32 16.97 -18.09
CA GLU A 50 7.13 17.23 -16.89
C GLU A 50 6.22 17.41 -15.66
N LEU A 51 6.47 16.62 -14.62
CA LEU A 51 5.74 16.69 -13.37
C LEU A 51 6.59 17.28 -12.26
N SER A 52 5.92 17.81 -11.23
CA SER A 52 6.58 18.38 -10.06
C SER A 52 6.30 17.57 -8.80
N PRO A 53 7.08 17.80 -7.72
CA PRO A 53 6.80 17.22 -6.40
C PRO A 53 5.50 17.73 -5.75
N GLU A 54 4.88 18.77 -6.29
CA GLU A 54 3.58 19.30 -5.87
C GLU A 54 2.53 19.00 -6.94
N PRO A 55 1.24 18.83 -6.57
CA PRO A 55 0.17 18.58 -7.53
C PRO A 55 0.07 19.71 -8.56
N THR A 56 0.14 19.36 -9.83
CA THR A 56 -0.01 20.27 -10.96
C THR A 56 -1.23 19.87 -11.78
N GLU A 57 -2.07 20.82 -12.13
CA GLU A 57 -3.20 20.58 -13.03
C GLU A 57 -2.69 20.35 -14.45
N ILE A 58 -2.95 19.17 -15.01
CA ILE A 58 -2.49 18.76 -16.34
C ILE A 58 -3.63 18.67 -17.37
N ALA A 59 -4.87 18.64 -16.89
CA ALA A 59 -6.09 18.71 -17.69
C ALA A 59 -7.27 19.11 -16.77
N PRO A 60 -8.42 19.50 -17.31
CA PRO A 60 -9.60 19.81 -16.50
C PRO A 60 -9.94 18.69 -15.51
N ASN A 61 -10.02 19.00 -14.22
CA ASN A 61 -10.23 18.09 -13.09
C ASN A 61 -9.12 17.03 -12.88
N LEU A 62 -7.99 17.10 -13.58
CA LEU A 62 -6.90 16.13 -13.46
C LEU A 62 -5.63 16.82 -12.98
N TYR A 63 -5.15 16.38 -11.84
CA TYR A 63 -3.90 16.80 -11.22
C TYR A 63 -2.94 15.62 -11.19
N ALA A 64 -1.66 15.90 -11.41
CA ALA A 64 -0.60 14.89 -11.33
C ALA A 64 0.52 15.35 -10.41
N GLN A 65 1.11 14.40 -9.71
CA GLN A 65 2.26 14.63 -8.83
C GLN A 65 3.22 13.45 -8.95
N GLU A 66 4.50 13.76 -9.06
CA GLU A 66 5.56 12.75 -8.96
C GLU A 66 6.26 12.89 -7.62
N PHE A 67 6.30 11.82 -6.86
CA PHE A 67 6.83 11.84 -5.51
C PHE A 67 8.36 12.02 -5.53
N ASP A 68 8.84 13.06 -4.86
CA ASP A 68 10.25 13.31 -4.63
C ASP A 68 10.58 13.13 -3.14
N VAL A 69 11.44 12.17 -2.86
CA VAL A 69 11.84 11.80 -1.50
C VAL A 69 12.53 12.96 -0.80
N TYR A 70 13.49 13.62 -1.47
CA TYR A 70 14.26 14.69 -0.86
C TYR A 70 13.40 15.92 -0.55
N TYR A 71 12.52 16.27 -1.47
CA TYR A 71 11.55 17.35 -1.28
C TYR A 71 10.61 17.04 -0.11
N SER A 72 10.08 15.83 -0.06
CA SER A 72 9.18 15.38 0.99
C SER A 72 9.86 15.31 2.35
N MET A 73 11.12 14.88 2.39
CA MET A 73 11.93 14.87 3.61
C MET A 73 12.20 16.28 4.13
N GLN A 74 12.49 17.24 3.27
CA GLN A 74 12.65 18.64 3.68
C GLN A 74 11.34 19.20 4.24
N LYS A 75 10.20 18.84 3.65
CA LYS A 75 8.89 19.37 4.04
C LYS A 75 8.36 18.78 5.35
N TYR A 76 8.49 17.47 5.56
CA TYR A 76 7.87 16.77 6.68
C TYR A 76 8.84 16.38 7.80
N TRP A 77 10.13 16.22 7.50
CA TRP A 77 11.09 15.61 8.43
C TRP A 77 12.24 16.54 8.85
N ASN A 78 12.20 17.82 8.48
CA ASN A 78 13.32 18.74 8.67
C ASN A 78 13.79 18.81 10.14
N ASN A 79 12.86 18.92 11.08
CA ASN A 79 13.20 19.04 12.50
C ASN A 79 13.70 17.73 13.07
N MET A 80 13.09 16.58 12.67
CA MET A 80 13.56 15.27 13.09
C MET A 80 14.94 14.96 12.52
N ARG A 81 15.20 15.30 11.27
CA ARG A 81 16.53 15.19 10.65
C ARG A 81 17.56 16.03 11.40
N ASN A 82 17.24 17.25 11.75
CA ASN A 82 18.11 18.12 12.55
C ASN A 82 18.39 17.55 13.94
N LEU A 83 17.37 16.97 14.57
CA LEU A 83 17.51 16.26 15.84
C LEU A 83 18.47 15.06 15.74
N MET A 84 18.26 14.20 14.74
CA MET A 84 19.10 13.02 14.50
C MET A 84 20.55 13.43 14.18
N ASN A 85 20.75 14.43 13.33
CA ASN A 85 22.06 14.99 13.02
C ASN A 85 22.79 15.48 14.30
N THR A 86 22.05 16.12 15.19
CA THR A 86 22.62 16.60 16.47
C THR A 86 23.04 15.44 17.37
N ILE A 87 22.21 14.40 17.47
CA ILE A 87 22.50 13.19 18.26
C ILE A 87 23.74 12.47 17.69
N PHE A 88 23.83 12.32 16.38
CA PHE A 88 24.99 11.67 15.74
C PHE A 88 26.27 12.47 15.90
N ARG A 89 26.23 13.80 15.72
CA ARG A 89 27.37 14.69 15.96
C ARG A 89 27.86 14.62 17.41
N TRP A 90 26.92 14.55 18.35
CA TRP A 90 27.28 14.39 19.77
C TRP A 90 27.95 13.04 20.05
N ARG A 91 27.59 11.98 19.33
CA ARG A 91 28.28 10.67 19.40
C ARG A 91 29.58 10.62 18.59
N GLY A 92 30.05 11.73 18.04
CA GLY A 92 31.30 11.84 17.32
C GLY A 92 31.24 11.51 15.82
N VAL A 93 30.03 11.24 15.29
CA VAL A 93 29.82 11.06 13.85
C VAL A 93 29.75 12.45 13.20
N LYS A 94 30.63 12.74 12.22
CA LYS A 94 30.74 14.07 11.59
C LYS A 94 30.55 14.01 10.08
N GLY A 95 30.15 15.14 9.49
CA GLY A 95 30.08 15.34 8.05
C GLY A 95 28.94 14.57 7.36
N VAL A 96 29.20 14.17 6.13
CA VAL A 96 28.23 13.49 5.24
C VAL A 96 27.64 12.22 5.87
N VAL A 97 28.45 11.46 6.64
CA VAL A 97 27.99 10.23 7.31
C VAL A 97 26.88 10.50 8.32
N ALA A 98 26.93 11.64 9.05
CA ALA A 98 25.85 12.00 9.97
C ALA A 98 24.56 12.37 9.21
N GLU A 99 24.69 12.96 8.04
CA GLU A 99 23.54 13.31 7.18
C GLU A 99 22.90 12.05 6.57
N GLU A 100 23.69 11.12 6.06
CA GLU A 100 23.22 9.84 5.53
C GLU A 100 22.54 8.99 6.61
N LEU A 101 23.13 8.90 7.81
CA LEU A 101 22.53 8.18 8.94
C LEU A 101 21.28 8.87 9.52
N SER A 102 21.03 10.14 9.19
CA SER A 102 19.80 10.83 9.62
C SER A 102 18.58 10.44 8.80
N VAL A 103 18.75 9.74 7.70
CA VAL A 103 17.68 9.12 6.91
C VAL A 103 17.39 7.74 7.48
N LEU A 104 16.28 7.62 8.19
CA LEU A 104 15.86 6.33 8.74
C LEU A 104 15.17 5.48 7.66
N PRO A 105 15.41 4.16 7.63
CA PRO A 105 14.68 3.26 6.75
C PRO A 105 13.17 3.42 6.95
N GLY A 106 12.41 3.53 5.86
CA GLY A 106 10.96 3.72 5.89
C GLY A 106 10.50 5.19 5.88
N MET A 107 11.41 6.16 5.91
CA MET A 107 11.03 7.59 5.82
C MET A 107 10.47 7.95 4.44
N GLU A 108 10.94 7.29 3.39
CA GLU A 108 10.45 7.49 2.03
C GLU A 108 8.98 7.10 1.95
N GLU A 109 8.67 5.88 2.37
CA GLU A 109 7.32 5.35 2.38
C GLU A 109 6.42 6.13 3.34
N ALA A 110 6.95 6.51 4.51
CA ALA A 110 6.21 7.34 5.45
C ALA A 110 5.87 8.72 4.86
N SER A 111 6.77 9.32 4.10
CA SER A 111 6.52 10.61 3.45
C SER A 111 5.38 10.53 2.42
N ALA A 112 5.31 9.44 1.65
CA ALA A 112 4.19 9.21 0.74
C ALA A 112 2.85 9.15 1.48
N PHE A 113 2.79 8.46 2.63
CA PHE A 113 1.60 8.43 3.47
C PHE A 113 1.24 9.80 4.06
N LEU A 114 2.21 10.61 4.43
CA LEU A 114 1.95 11.96 4.95
C LEU A 114 1.35 12.90 3.89
N TRP A 115 1.75 12.75 2.63
CA TRP A 115 1.10 13.44 1.52
C TRP A 115 -0.35 13.01 1.34
N LEU A 116 -0.60 11.70 1.37
CA LEU A 116 -1.95 11.16 1.25
C LEU A 116 -2.85 11.58 2.42
N GLU A 117 -2.31 11.58 3.64
CA GLU A 117 -3.02 12.07 4.82
C GLU A 117 -3.41 13.53 4.66
N LYS A 118 -2.48 14.39 4.21
CA LYS A 118 -2.73 15.79 3.94
C LYS A 118 -3.89 15.98 2.96
N TYR A 119 -3.82 15.33 1.80
CA TYR A 119 -4.87 15.48 0.78
C TYR A 119 -6.21 14.92 1.23
N TYR A 120 -6.18 13.84 2.01
CA TYR A 120 -7.39 13.27 2.59
C TYR A 120 -8.03 14.22 3.61
N SER A 121 -7.25 14.77 4.52
CA SER A 121 -7.73 15.68 5.56
C SER A 121 -8.22 17.01 4.99
N GLU A 122 -7.58 17.53 3.96
CA GLU A 122 -8.00 18.74 3.24
C GLU A 122 -9.27 18.54 2.40
N GLY A 123 -9.59 17.31 2.02
CA GLY A 123 -10.75 17.01 1.19
C GLY A 123 -10.70 17.65 -0.20
N THR A 124 -9.49 17.88 -0.72
CA THR A 124 -9.25 18.69 -1.93
C THR A 124 -9.69 17.96 -3.20
N TYR A 125 -9.66 16.62 -3.21
CA TYR A 125 -9.95 15.77 -4.37
C TYR A 125 -11.12 14.84 -4.12
N ASP A 126 -11.85 14.48 -5.17
CA ASP A 126 -12.89 13.45 -5.12
C ASP A 126 -12.28 12.05 -5.19
N LEU A 127 -11.17 11.92 -5.95
CA LEU A 127 -10.44 10.69 -6.16
C LEU A 127 -8.93 10.92 -6.10
N ILE A 128 -8.22 10.04 -5.37
CA ILE A 128 -6.76 9.93 -5.45
C ILE A 128 -6.43 8.55 -6.06
N VAL A 129 -5.71 8.56 -7.17
CA VAL A 129 -5.15 7.36 -7.81
C VAL A 129 -3.67 7.28 -7.47
N ILE A 130 -3.24 6.13 -6.93
CA ILE A 130 -1.85 5.91 -6.54
C ILE A 130 -1.23 4.90 -7.49
N ASP A 131 -0.26 5.35 -8.27
CA ASP A 131 0.67 4.49 -9.00
C ASP A 131 1.80 4.10 -8.06
N SER A 132 1.78 2.85 -7.60
CA SER A 132 2.74 2.41 -6.60
C SER A 132 4.00 1.80 -7.21
N ALA A 133 5.10 1.90 -6.49
CA ALA A 133 6.30 1.10 -6.70
C ALA A 133 5.98 -0.41 -6.77
N PRO A 134 6.91 -1.30 -7.16
CA PRO A 134 6.67 -2.74 -7.23
C PRO A 134 6.14 -3.35 -5.93
N THR A 135 5.43 -4.47 -6.02
CA THR A 135 4.65 -5.12 -4.95
C THR A 135 5.36 -5.19 -3.59
N GLY A 136 6.67 -5.45 -3.57
CA GLY A 136 7.45 -5.57 -2.32
C GLY A 136 7.49 -4.25 -1.52
N GLU A 137 7.72 -3.15 -2.21
CA GLU A 137 7.77 -1.80 -1.64
C GLU A 137 6.38 -1.32 -1.24
N THR A 138 5.38 -1.57 -2.07
CA THR A 138 3.97 -1.28 -1.73
C THR A 138 3.54 -1.95 -0.43
N LEU A 139 3.89 -3.24 -0.24
CA LEU A 139 3.58 -3.95 1.00
C LEU A 139 4.35 -3.39 2.19
N THR A 140 5.58 -2.92 1.99
CA THR A 140 6.37 -2.22 3.02
C THR A 140 5.69 -0.92 3.40
N LEU A 141 5.33 -0.09 2.42
CA LEU A 141 4.56 1.13 2.59
C LEU A 141 3.31 0.88 3.45
N LEU A 142 2.46 -0.06 3.03
CA LEU A 142 1.19 -0.35 3.71
C LEU A 142 1.37 -0.95 5.11
N SER A 143 2.48 -1.62 5.41
CA SER A 143 2.78 -2.19 6.73
C SER A 143 3.43 -1.21 7.71
N LEU A 144 4.00 -0.11 7.19
CA LEU A 144 4.80 0.84 7.95
C LEU A 144 4.11 1.38 9.21
N PRO A 145 2.83 1.83 9.17
CA PRO A 145 2.19 2.40 10.35
C PRO A 145 2.09 1.40 11.52
N GLN A 146 1.92 0.11 11.23
CA GLN A 146 1.86 -0.94 12.27
C GLN A 146 3.23 -1.21 12.87
N VAL A 147 4.27 -1.25 12.04
CA VAL A 147 5.66 -1.41 12.49
C VAL A 147 6.08 -0.23 13.35
N ALA A 148 5.81 0.99 12.88
CA ALA A 148 6.09 2.22 13.59
C ALA A 148 5.39 2.27 14.97
N LYS A 149 4.11 1.91 15.04
CA LYS A 149 3.36 1.82 16.29
C LYS A 149 3.95 0.80 17.27
N SER A 150 4.36 -0.37 16.76
CA SER A 150 5.01 -1.40 17.59
C SER A 150 6.34 -0.89 18.18
N TRP A 151 7.13 -0.17 17.39
CA TRP A 151 8.39 0.41 17.85
C TRP A 151 8.16 1.49 18.90
N MET A 152 7.22 2.41 18.66
CA MET A 152 6.84 3.45 19.61
C MET A 152 6.38 2.84 20.95
N THR A 153 5.48 1.88 20.89
CA THR A 153 4.96 1.21 22.08
C THR A 153 6.08 0.52 22.85
N LYS A 154 6.99 -0.17 22.19
CA LYS A 154 8.13 -0.85 22.83
C LYS A 154 9.22 0.11 23.33
N ALA A 155 9.50 1.18 22.58
CA ALA A 155 10.53 2.15 22.95
C ALA A 155 10.08 3.09 24.07
N PHE A 156 8.77 3.43 24.13
CA PHE A 156 8.23 4.44 25.05
C PHE A 156 7.26 3.88 26.09
N ASN A 157 6.82 2.61 25.98
CA ASN A 157 6.00 1.97 27.00
C ASN A 157 6.81 1.71 28.28
N GLY A 158 6.65 2.60 29.22
CA GLY A 158 6.93 2.33 30.60
C GLY A 158 7.66 3.39 31.41
N LYS A 159 8.17 4.46 30.82
CA LYS A 159 8.88 5.46 31.64
C LYS A 159 8.85 6.87 31.05
N ASN A 160 7.67 7.45 30.93
CA ASN A 160 7.51 8.89 30.65
C ASN A 160 8.37 9.79 31.60
N LEU A 161 8.70 9.32 32.78
CA LEU A 161 9.53 10.04 33.74
C LEU A 161 11.04 9.99 33.38
N ALA A 162 11.53 8.85 32.90
CA ALA A 162 12.94 8.70 32.51
C ALA A 162 13.25 9.47 31.24
N VAL A 163 12.36 9.44 30.24
CA VAL A 163 12.50 10.19 28.98
C VAL A 163 12.47 11.69 29.27
N LYS A 164 11.52 12.20 30.08
CA LYS A 164 11.47 13.63 30.46
C LYS A 164 12.69 14.09 31.28
N THR A 165 13.31 13.21 32.03
CA THR A 165 14.51 13.56 32.81
C THR A 165 15.75 13.58 31.90
N VAL A 166 15.85 12.63 30.96
CA VAL A 166 16.93 12.59 29.97
C VAL A 166 16.84 13.78 29.01
N THR A 167 15.64 14.12 28.52
CA THR A 167 15.44 15.27 27.62
C THR A 167 15.79 16.60 28.28
N LYS A 168 15.44 16.78 29.56
CA LYS A 168 15.86 17.98 30.34
C LYS A 168 17.37 18.04 30.51
N GLY A 169 18.03 16.93 30.82
CA GLY A 169 19.48 16.87 30.93
C GLY A 169 20.18 17.17 29.61
N VAL A 170 19.74 16.58 28.51
CA VAL A 170 20.34 16.82 27.17
C VAL A 170 20.12 18.28 26.74
N LYS A 171 18.95 18.88 26.97
CA LYS A 171 18.70 20.29 26.68
C LYS A 171 19.64 21.23 27.43
N LEU A 172 19.97 20.90 28.68
CA LEU A 172 20.92 21.71 29.48
C LEU A 172 22.34 21.64 28.95
N PHE A 173 22.76 20.49 28.38
CA PHE A 173 24.12 20.28 27.89
C PHE A 173 24.31 20.56 26.40
N THR A 174 23.30 20.44 25.58
CA THR A 174 23.41 20.54 24.11
C THR A 174 22.64 21.74 23.51
N GLY A 175 21.77 22.37 24.27
CA GLY A 175 20.90 23.45 23.80
C GLY A 175 19.78 22.99 22.82
N VAL A 176 19.68 21.70 22.53
CA VAL A 176 18.72 21.13 21.55
C VAL A 176 17.40 20.83 22.23
N PRO A 177 16.27 21.34 21.76
CA PRO A 177 14.94 21.07 22.30
C PRO A 177 14.45 19.68 21.85
N LEU A 178 14.91 18.63 22.54
CA LEU A 178 14.48 17.24 22.29
C LEU A 178 12.95 17.06 22.44
N ASP A 179 12.33 17.87 23.29
CA ASP A 179 10.87 17.84 23.54
C ASP A 179 10.10 18.09 22.24
N LYS A 180 10.51 19.10 21.44
CA LYS A 180 9.86 19.40 20.17
C LYS A 180 10.01 18.26 19.13
N GLY A 181 11.18 17.64 19.04
CA GLY A 181 11.39 16.53 18.12
C GLY A 181 10.58 15.28 18.48
N LEU A 182 10.34 15.03 19.77
CA LEU A 182 9.47 13.95 20.23
C LEU A 182 7.99 14.28 19.99
N GLU A 183 7.55 15.50 20.22
CA GLU A 183 6.19 15.94 19.90
C GLU A 183 5.89 15.83 18.40
N GLU A 184 6.80 16.24 17.54
CA GLU A 184 6.67 16.09 16.09
C GLU A 184 6.63 14.62 15.65
N MET A 185 7.45 13.78 16.29
CA MET A 185 7.41 12.34 16.05
C MET A 185 6.03 11.75 16.39
N ASP A 186 5.48 12.10 17.56
CA ASP A 186 4.14 11.66 17.96
C ASP A 186 3.07 12.14 16.98
N GLU A 187 3.16 13.39 16.50
CA GLU A 187 2.24 13.94 15.49
C GLU A 187 2.32 13.18 14.16
N LEU A 188 3.53 12.92 13.67
CA LEU A 188 3.74 12.16 12.44
C LEU A 188 3.18 10.73 12.54
N PHE A 189 3.41 10.05 13.67
CA PHE A 189 2.86 8.71 13.89
C PHE A 189 1.33 8.73 13.97
N ASN A 190 0.73 9.74 14.57
CA ASN A 190 -0.72 9.89 14.59
C ASN A 190 -1.28 10.06 13.17
N LYS A 191 -0.64 10.85 12.32
CA LYS A 191 -1.00 11.00 10.90
C LYS A 191 -0.88 9.68 10.12
N LEU A 192 0.21 8.94 10.33
CA LEU A 192 0.39 7.62 9.73
C LEU A 192 -0.68 6.62 10.20
N GLU A 193 -1.09 6.66 11.46
CA GLU A 193 -2.18 5.82 11.96
C GLU A 193 -3.54 6.24 11.37
N GLN A 194 -3.78 7.53 11.17
CA GLN A 194 -5.00 8.04 10.56
C GLN A 194 -5.12 7.57 9.10
N ILE A 195 -4.08 7.76 8.30
CA ILE A 195 -4.13 7.32 6.90
C ILE A 195 -4.23 5.80 6.78
N GLN A 196 -3.63 5.03 7.69
CA GLN A 196 -3.81 3.58 7.72
C GLN A 196 -5.28 3.19 7.92
N LYS A 197 -6.00 3.87 8.84
CA LYS A 197 -7.43 3.63 9.05
C LYS A 197 -8.23 3.90 7.78
N VAL A 198 -7.87 4.94 7.04
CA VAL A 198 -8.47 5.27 5.74
C VAL A 198 -8.25 4.14 4.73
N PHE A 199 -7.03 3.59 4.65
CA PHE A 199 -6.73 2.45 3.77
C PHE A 199 -7.41 1.14 4.18
N LEU A 200 -7.78 1.00 5.45
CA LEU A 200 -8.53 -0.15 5.96
C LEU A 200 -10.05 -0.02 5.79
N ASP A 201 -10.54 1.15 5.42
CA ASP A 201 -11.95 1.37 5.10
C ASP A 201 -12.21 1.01 3.62
N PRO A 202 -12.90 -0.11 3.35
CA PRO A 202 -13.09 -0.60 1.98
C PRO A 202 -14.04 0.28 1.14
N GLU A 203 -14.82 1.15 1.78
CA GLU A 203 -15.67 2.11 1.07
C GLU A 203 -14.87 3.33 0.60
N VAL A 204 -13.76 3.63 1.29
CA VAL A 204 -12.88 4.76 0.98
C VAL A 204 -11.69 4.35 0.13
N ALA A 205 -11.02 3.26 0.49
CA ALA A 205 -9.81 2.84 -0.21
C ALA A 205 -9.91 1.41 -0.75
N SER A 206 -9.36 1.20 -1.93
CA SER A 206 -9.22 -0.12 -2.51
C SER A 206 -7.91 -0.27 -3.28
N ILE A 207 -7.51 -1.51 -3.46
CA ILE A 207 -6.30 -1.89 -4.17
C ILE A 207 -6.69 -2.67 -5.42
N ARG A 208 -6.11 -2.32 -6.58
CA ARG A 208 -6.24 -3.04 -7.84
C ARG A 208 -4.92 -3.67 -8.21
N ILE A 209 -4.91 -4.99 -8.39
CA ILE A 209 -3.70 -5.73 -8.74
C ILE A 209 -3.57 -5.76 -10.26
N VAL A 210 -2.45 -5.25 -10.78
CA VAL A 210 -2.13 -5.32 -12.21
C VAL A 210 -1.22 -6.52 -12.45
N THR A 211 -1.59 -7.34 -13.42
CA THR A 211 -0.86 -8.56 -13.80
C THR A 211 -0.83 -8.72 -15.32
N ASN A 212 0.08 -9.55 -15.81
CA ASN A 212 0.11 -10.00 -17.21
C ASN A 212 -0.21 -11.50 -17.24
N PRO A 213 -0.68 -12.04 -18.39
CA PRO A 213 -0.97 -13.46 -18.52
C PRO A 213 0.32 -14.28 -18.69
N GLU A 214 1.16 -14.27 -17.65
CA GLU A 214 2.46 -14.92 -17.58
C GLU A 214 2.64 -15.64 -16.24
N ARG A 215 3.14 -16.87 -16.26
CA ARG A 215 3.24 -17.76 -15.09
C ARG A 215 3.89 -17.11 -13.86
N MET A 216 5.02 -16.41 -14.06
CA MET A 216 5.77 -15.81 -12.95
C MET A 216 5.05 -14.60 -12.39
N VAL A 217 4.39 -13.83 -13.26
CA VAL A 217 3.64 -12.62 -12.84
C VAL A 217 2.39 -13.03 -12.06
N ILE A 218 1.67 -14.07 -12.49
CA ILE A 218 0.50 -14.62 -11.79
C ILE A 218 0.87 -15.10 -10.39
N LYS A 219 2.00 -15.81 -10.24
CA LYS A 219 2.47 -16.26 -8.91
C LYS A 219 2.73 -15.08 -7.97
N GLU A 220 3.29 -13.99 -8.49
CA GLU A 220 3.53 -12.80 -7.70
C GLU A 220 2.22 -12.07 -7.35
N ALA A 221 1.29 -11.96 -8.28
CA ALA A 221 -0.03 -11.39 -8.04
C ALA A 221 -0.81 -12.16 -6.96
N ARG A 222 -0.75 -13.50 -6.97
CA ARG A 222 -1.35 -14.34 -5.92
C ARG A 222 -0.73 -14.08 -4.55
N ARG A 223 0.60 -14.01 -4.45
CA ARG A 223 1.29 -13.67 -3.19
C ARG A 223 0.92 -12.28 -2.71
N ALA A 224 0.90 -11.29 -3.61
CA ALA A 224 0.46 -9.94 -3.29
C ALA A 224 -0.96 -9.94 -2.70
N TYR A 225 -1.89 -10.61 -3.35
CA TYR A 225 -3.27 -10.71 -2.88
C TYR A 225 -3.35 -11.33 -1.48
N THR A 226 -2.64 -12.44 -1.24
CA THR A 226 -2.59 -13.08 0.08
C THR A 226 -2.10 -12.11 1.16
N TYR A 227 -1.01 -11.39 0.90
CA TYR A 227 -0.45 -10.44 1.87
C TYR A 227 -1.36 -9.24 2.10
N LEU A 228 -1.99 -8.70 1.06
CA LEU A 228 -2.96 -7.62 1.20
C LEU A 228 -4.14 -8.04 2.07
N GLN A 229 -4.66 -9.25 1.87
CA GLN A 229 -5.71 -9.83 2.72
C GLN A 229 -5.22 -10.06 4.16
N LEU A 230 -4.00 -10.56 4.35
CA LEU A 230 -3.39 -10.72 5.68
C LEU A 230 -3.33 -9.38 6.42
N TYR A 231 -3.00 -8.29 5.73
CA TYR A 231 -2.96 -6.95 6.33
C TYR A 231 -4.34 -6.29 6.48
N GLY A 232 -5.40 -6.86 5.91
CA GLY A 232 -6.77 -6.40 6.01
C GLY A 232 -7.16 -5.34 4.97
N TYR A 233 -6.40 -5.23 3.88
CA TYR A 233 -6.70 -4.28 2.81
C TYR A 233 -7.69 -4.83 1.80
N ASN A 234 -8.63 -4.00 1.36
CA ASN A 234 -9.61 -4.38 0.35
C ASN A 234 -8.98 -4.38 -1.05
N VAL A 235 -8.94 -5.57 -1.66
CA VAL A 235 -8.63 -5.70 -3.09
C VAL A 235 -9.96 -5.76 -3.84
N ASP A 236 -10.23 -4.76 -4.69
CA ASP A 236 -11.52 -4.65 -5.39
C ASP A 236 -11.49 -5.10 -6.85
N GLY A 237 -10.33 -5.43 -7.39
CA GLY A 237 -10.22 -5.93 -8.76
C GLY A 237 -8.82 -6.35 -9.17
N VAL A 238 -8.76 -7.11 -10.26
CA VAL A 238 -7.51 -7.50 -10.92
C VAL A 238 -7.56 -7.04 -12.37
N VAL A 239 -6.48 -6.41 -12.83
CA VAL A 239 -6.33 -5.94 -14.20
C VAL A 239 -5.34 -6.86 -14.92
N ILE A 240 -5.80 -7.57 -15.94
CA ILE A 240 -4.94 -8.31 -16.85
C ILE A 240 -4.53 -7.35 -17.97
N ASN A 241 -3.28 -6.96 -17.98
CA ASN A 241 -2.72 -6.02 -18.95
C ASN A 241 -1.96 -6.76 -20.07
N ARG A 242 -1.76 -6.07 -21.19
CA ARG A 242 -0.97 -6.52 -22.34
C ARG A 242 -1.47 -7.83 -22.96
N ILE A 243 -2.77 -8.02 -23.07
CA ILE A 243 -3.38 -9.16 -23.74
C ILE A 243 -3.16 -9.02 -25.25
N LEU A 244 -2.42 -9.93 -25.86
CA LEU A 244 -2.25 -9.94 -27.31
C LEU A 244 -3.53 -10.38 -28.01
N PRO A 245 -3.99 -9.63 -29.05
CA PRO A 245 -5.16 -10.01 -29.81
C PRO A 245 -4.89 -11.28 -30.65
N GLU A 246 -5.77 -12.27 -30.55
CA GLU A 246 -5.60 -13.59 -31.21
C GLU A 246 -5.42 -13.50 -32.73
N LYS A 247 -6.10 -12.54 -33.37
CA LYS A 247 -6.16 -12.45 -34.84
C LYS A 247 -5.06 -11.62 -35.51
N SER A 248 -4.22 -10.94 -34.71
CA SER A 248 -3.28 -9.94 -35.24
C SER A 248 -1.81 -10.31 -35.05
N VAL A 249 -1.52 -11.53 -34.62
CA VAL A 249 -0.16 -11.97 -34.33
C VAL A 249 0.33 -12.94 -35.42
N GLY A 250 1.57 -12.74 -35.89
CA GLY A 250 2.23 -13.68 -36.81
C GLY A 250 2.55 -15.01 -36.12
N GLU A 251 2.95 -16.02 -36.93
CA GLU A 251 3.24 -17.39 -36.46
C GLU A 251 4.24 -17.45 -35.31
N ALA A 252 5.17 -16.50 -35.22
CA ALA A 252 6.16 -16.42 -34.14
C ALA A 252 5.52 -16.24 -32.72
N PHE A 253 4.32 -15.72 -32.64
CA PHE A 253 3.60 -15.51 -31.38
C PHE A 253 2.49 -16.52 -31.10
N LYS A 254 2.29 -17.52 -31.98
CA LYS A 254 1.20 -18.49 -31.86
C LYS A 254 1.20 -19.21 -30.50
N TYR A 255 2.34 -19.76 -30.12
CA TYR A 255 2.49 -20.44 -28.80
C TYR A 255 2.29 -19.51 -27.62
N TYR A 256 2.67 -18.24 -27.77
CA TYR A 256 2.46 -17.26 -26.71
C TYR A 256 0.95 -17.00 -26.53
N VAL A 257 0.20 -16.82 -27.61
CA VAL A 257 -1.26 -16.59 -27.57
C VAL A 257 -2.01 -17.79 -27.02
N GLU A 258 -1.62 -19.01 -27.40
CA GLU A 258 -2.20 -20.25 -26.84
C GLU A 258 -1.95 -20.34 -25.32
N SER A 259 -0.72 -20.06 -24.89
CA SER A 259 -0.35 -20.04 -23.47
C SER A 259 -1.08 -18.92 -22.72
N GLN A 260 -1.23 -17.74 -23.32
CA GLN A 260 -1.94 -16.60 -22.77
C GLN A 260 -3.40 -16.93 -22.45
N ALA A 261 -4.12 -17.60 -23.37
CA ALA A 261 -5.50 -18.00 -23.13
C ALA A 261 -5.64 -18.88 -21.88
N LYS A 262 -4.71 -19.85 -21.71
CA LYS A 262 -4.64 -20.68 -20.50
C LYS A 262 -4.41 -19.83 -19.23
N TYR A 263 -3.48 -18.89 -19.29
CA TYR A 263 -3.15 -18.05 -18.13
C TYR A 263 -4.25 -17.05 -17.79
N ILE A 264 -4.98 -16.53 -18.77
CA ILE A 264 -6.15 -15.69 -18.53
C ILE A 264 -7.22 -16.49 -17.75
N ASN A 265 -7.54 -17.70 -18.20
CA ASN A 265 -8.47 -18.56 -17.47
C ASN A 265 -7.97 -18.89 -16.06
N GLU A 266 -6.66 -19.14 -15.89
CA GLU A 266 -6.06 -19.38 -14.58
C GLU A 266 -6.19 -18.17 -13.65
N ILE A 267 -6.05 -16.94 -14.15
CA ILE A 267 -6.27 -15.71 -13.39
C ILE A 267 -7.74 -15.60 -13.01
N GLU A 268 -8.65 -15.74 -13.95
CA GLU A 268 -10.09 -15.63 -13.73
C GLU A 268 -10.58 -16.60 -12.65
N GLU A 269 -10.13 -17.85 -12.69
CA GLU A 269 -10.48 -18.85 -11.67
C GLU A 269 -9.84 -18.56 -10.31
N SER A 270 -8.58 -18.14 -10.30
CA SER A 270 -7.83 -17.92 -9.07
C SER A 270 -8.33 -16.75 -8.25
N PHE A 271 -8.72 -15.68 -8.91
CA PHE A 271 -9.08 -14.44 -8.23
C PHE A 271 -10.59 -14.28 -8.01
N LYS A 272 -11.41 -15.29 -8.35
CA LYS A 272 -12.84 -15.27 -7.99
C LYS A 272 -13.03 -15.01 -6.49
N PRO A 273 -13.98 -14.16 -6.09
CA PRO A 273 -15.01 -13.48 -6.89
C PRO A 273 -14.62 -12.06 -7.35
N LEU A 274 -13.35 -11.69 -7.33
CA LEU A 274 -12.90 -10.36 -7.76
C LEU A 274 -13.24 -10.10 -9.24
N PRO A 275 -13.73 -8.91 -9.60
CA PRO A 275 -13.84 -8.47 -10.98
C PRO A 275 -12.49 -8.47 -11.69
N ILE A 276 -12.48 -9.00 -12.91
CA ILE A 276 -11.33 -9.03 -13.78
C ILE A 276 -11.52 -8.01 -14.89
N LEU A 277 -10.66 -7.02 -14.94
CA LEU A 277 -10.58 -6.02 -15.98
C LEU A 277 -9.50 -6.43 -16.99
N LYS A 278 -9.70 -6.14 -18.28
CA LYS A 278 -8.80 -6.60 -19.35
C LYS A 278 -8.33 -5.43 -20.21
N VAL A 279 -7.03 -5.35 -20.44
CA VAL A 279 -6.41 -4.36 -21.33
C VAL A 279 -5.69 -5.07 -22.47
N GLN A 280 -6.12 -4.80 -23.68
CA GLN A 280 -5.49 -5.32 -24.88
C GLN A 280 -4.15 -4.63 -25.14
N HIS A 281 -3.17 -5.37 -25.63
CA HIS A 281 -1.91 -4.81 -26.10
C HIS A 281 -2.17 -3.90 -27.33
N GLN A 282 -1.68 -2.67 -27.27
CA GLN A 282 -2.00 -1.66 -28.29
C GLN A 282 -1.20 -1.80 -29.59
N GLY A 283 -0.29 -2.78 -29.67
CA GLY A 283 0.59 -2.98 -30.83
C GLY A 283 1.72 -1.97 -30.97
N LYS A 284 1.77 -0.99 -30.07
CA LYS A 284 2.77 0.08 -30.02
C LYS A 284 2.99 0.51 -28.56
N GLU A 285 4.00 1.31 -28.35
CA GLU A 285 4.22 1.98 -27.06
C GLU A 285 3.05 2.91 -26.72
N VAL A 286 2.70 2.96 -25.43
CA VAL A 286 1.57 3.73 -24.92
C VAL A 286 2.08 4.86 -24.05
N PHE A 287 1.91 6.07 -24.51
CA PHE A 287 2.22 7.31 -23.78
C PHE A 287 1.30 8.45 -24.23
N GLY A 288 1.21 9.47 -23.41
CA GLY A 288 0.40 10.67 -23.66
C GLY A 288 -1.09 10.48 -23.40
N MET A 289 -1.74 11.59 -23.12
CA MET A 289 -3.13 11.68 -22.64
C MET A 289 -4.15 10.99 -23.55
N GLU A 290 -3.99 11.07 -24.86
CA GLU A 290 -4.96 10.50 -25.80
C GLU A 290 -4.99 8.97 -25.77
N GLN A 291 -3.80 8.33 -25.75
CA GLN A 291 -3.71 6.87 -25.75
C GLN A 291 -4.14 6.28 -24.42
N LEU A 292 -3.71 6.91 -23.31
CA LEU A 292 -4.12 6.52 -21.96
C LEU A 292 -5.63 6.64 -21.76
N ASN A 293 -6.25 7.68 -22.33
CA ASN A 293 -7.70 7.80 -22.31
C ASN A 293 -8.42 6.66 -23.05
N LYS A 294 -7.94 6.26 -24.23
CA LYS A 294 -8.53 5.13 -24.97
C LYS A 294 -8.47 3.84 -24.15
N ILE A 295 -7.38 3.64 -23.42
CA ILE A 295 -7.27 2.49 -22.50
C ILE A 295 -8.28 2.63 -21.37
N GLY A 296 -8.42 3.80 -20.75
CA GLY A 296 -9.39 4.02 -19.67
C GLY A 296 -10.84 3.76 -20.11
N GLU A 297 -11.23 4.22 -21.31
CA GLU A 297 -12.55 3.94 -21.87
C GLU A 297 -12.79 2.44 -22.08
N SER A 298 -11.80 1.73 -22.64
CA SER A 298 -11.88 0.28 -22.85
C SER A 298 -11.88 -0.51 -21.53
N LEU A 299 -11.07 -0.07 -20.55
CA LEU A 299 -10.89 -0.77 -19.28
C LEU A 299 -12.18 -0.82 -18.45
N TYR A 300 -12.94 0.27 -18.44
CA TYR A 300 -14.15 0.40 -17.61
C TYR A 300 -15.45 0.14 -18.37
N GLU A 301 -15.44 0.11 -19.70
CA GLU A 301 -16.62 -0.20 -20.55
C GLU A 301 -17.89 0.54 -20.10
N GLY A 302 -17.78 1.84 -19.83
CA GLY A 302 -18.88 2.69 -19.37
C GLY A 302 -19.21 2.63 -17.88
N LYS A 303 -18.49 1.84 -17.08
CA LYS A 303 -18.56 1.91 -15.61
C LYS A 303 -17.76 3.10 -15.11
N ASN A 304 -18.14 3.63 -13.95
CA ASN A 304 -17.39 4.72 -13.32
C ASN A 304 -16.03 4.18 -12.80
N ALA A 305 -14.94 4.84 -13.19
CA ALA A 305 -13.59 4.42 -12.82
C ALA A 305 -13.32 4.51 -11.30
N ALA A 306 -14.06 5.41 -10.61
CA ALA A 306 -13.92 5.63 -9.16
C ALA A 306 -14.76 4.68 -8.31
N ASP A 307 -15.65 3.86 -8.90
CA ASP A 307 -16.52 2.97 -8.13
C ASP A 307 -15.72 1.90 -7.39
N VAL A 308 -16.27 1.45 -6.25
CA VAL A 308 -15.83 0.24 -5.58
C VAL A 308 -16.30 -0.95 -6.40
N LEU A 309 -15.38 -1.70 -6.99
CA LEU A 309 -15.72 -2.82 -7.86
C LEU A 309 -16.13 -4.06 -7.07
N TYR A 310 -15.58 -4.23 -5.87
CA TYR A 310 -15.87 -5.36 -4.98
C TYR A 310 -15.58 -4.99 -3.53
N LEU A 311 -16.50 -5.37 -2.62
CA LEU A 311 -16.31 -5.23 -1.18
C LEU A 311 -16.06 -6.61 -0.57
N ASP A 312 -14.89 -6.78 0.03
CA ASP A 312 -14.53 -7.96 0.79
C ASP A 312 -14.44 -7.62 2.29
N LYS A 313 -14.74 -8.62 3.13
CA LYS A 313 -14.47 -8.54 4.56
C LYS A 313 -13.25 -9.42 4.85
N PRO A 314 -12.06 -8.85 4.97
CA PRO A 314 -10.84 -9.65 5.11
C PRO A 314 -10.79 -10.44 6.42
N PHE A 315 -11.54 -10.03 7.44
CA PHE A 315 -11.64 -10.78 8.69
C PHE A 315 -13.01 -10.61 9.36
N GLU A 316 -13.40 -11.62 10.15
CA GLU A 316 -14.62 -11.66 10.95
C GLU A 316 -14.32 -12.21 12.33
N ILE A 317 -15.01 -11.71 13.36
CA ILE A 317 -15.00 -12.30 14.72
C ILE A 317 -16.40 -12.82 14.99
N ILE A 318 -16.53 -14.11 15.24
CA ILE A 318 -17.80 -14.80 15.44
C ILE A 318 -17.81 -15.37 16.85
N GLU A 319 -18.80 -14.97 17.66
CA GLU A 319 -19.01 -15.54 18.99
C GLU A 319 -19.63 -16.94 18.89
N ASN A 320 -19.17 -17.86 19.75
CA ASN A 320 -19.74 -19.18 19.90
C ASN A 320 -19.92 -19.54 21.38
N LYS A 321 -20.53 -20.71 21.68
CA LYS A 321 -20.81 -21.14 23.06
C LYS A 321 -19.56 -21.34 23.93
N LYS A 322 -18.38 -21.54 23.35
CA LYS A 322 -17.11 -21.81 24.06
C LYS A 322 -16.16 -20.61 24.08
N GLY A 323 -16.40 -19.61 23.22
CA GLY A 323 -15.51 -18.47 23.05
C GLY A 323 -15.77 -17.75 21.74
N TYR A 324 -14.72 -17.55 20.94
CA TYR A 324 -14.78 -16.78 19.69
C TYR A 324 -14.00 -17.48 18.59
N PHE A 325 -14.49 -17.37 17.35
CA PHE A 325 -13.72 -17.65 16.15
C PHE A 325 -13.26 -16.34 15.54
N PHE A 326 -11.96 -16.22 15.33
CA PHE A 326 -11.39 -15.24 14.42
C PHE A 326 -11.22 -15.91 13.06
N LYS A 327 -11.85 -15.35 12.02
CA LYS A 327 -11.82 -15.88 10.67
C LYS A 327 -11.23 -14.84 9.75
N THR A 328 -10.21 -15.21 8.97
CA THR A 328 -9.58 -14.33 7.97
C THR A 328 -9.39 -15.06 6.66
N LYS A 329 -9.52 -14.31 5.56
CA LYS A 329 -9.34 -14.84 4.21
C LYS A 329 -7.87 -14.74 3.82
N LEU A 330 -7.24 -15.87 3.60
CA LEU A 330 -5.85 -15.99 3.20
C LEU A 330 -5.75 -16.93 1.98
N PRO A 331 -6.05 -16.46 0.76
CA PRO A 331 -5.95 -17.29 -0.43
C PRO A 331 -4.49 -17.65 -0.74
N PHE A 332 -4.28 -18.78 -1.41
CA PHE A 332 -2.98 -19.24 -1.92
C PHE A 332 -1.89 -19.49 -0.86
N VAL A 333 -2.28 -19.68 0.40
CA VAL A 333 -1.36 -20.05 1.46
C VAL A 333 -0.96 -21.51 1.33
N VAL A 334 0.30 -21.78 1.57
CA VAL A 334 0.83 -23.13 1.84
C VAL A 334 0.79 -23.29 3.36
N GLU A 335 0.06 -24.30 3.82
CA GLU A 335 -0.25 -24.46 5.26
C GLU A 335 1.00 -24.61 6.13
N GLU A 336 2.05 -25.21 5.57
CA GLU A 336 3.34 -25.40 6.22
C GLU A 336 4.10 -24.07 6.49
N ASP A 337 3.77 -23.01 5.75
CA ASP A 337 4.36 -21.68 5.94
C ASP A 337 3.60 -20.82 6.97
N LEU A 338 2.52 -21.37 7.58
CA LEU A 338 1.63 -20.65 8.47
C LEU A 338 1.90 -21.00 9.93
N GLU A 339 2.29 -20.01 10.73
CA GLU A 339 2.42 -20.14 12.18
C GLU A 339 1.56 -19.09 12.88
N LEU A 340 0.94 -19.51 14.00
CA LEU A 340 0.14 -18.62 14.84
C LEU A 340 0.64 -18.64 16.28
N LYS A 341 0.71 -17.45 16.87
CA LYS A 341 1.05 -17.26 18.28
C LYS A 341 0.12 -16.22 18.90
N LYS A 342 -0.26 -16.37 20.15
CA LYS A 342 -1.09 -15.41 20.86
C LYS A 342 -0.37 -14.92 22.12
N PHE A 343 -0.31 -13.60 22.30
CA PHE A 343 0.30 -12.93 23.45
C PHE A 343 -0.70 -11.92 24.03
N GLY A 344 -1.38 -12.27 25.10
CA GLY A 344 -2.44 -11.41 25.67
C GLY A 344 -3.58 -11.17 24.67
N ASP A 345 -3.80 -9.94 24.25
CA ASP A 345 -4.76 -9.52 23.24
C ASP A 345 -4.15 -9.41 21.82
N GLU A 346 -2.90 -9.82 21.64
CA GLU A 346 -2.20 -9.80 20.36
C GLU A 346 -2.20 -11.20 19.74
N LEU A 347 -2.78 -11.34 18.55
CA LEU A 347 -2.68 -12.53 17.70
C LEU A 347 -1.64 -12.28 16.61
N VAL A 348 -0.57 -13.05 16.63
CA VAL A 348 0.50 -12.98 15.65
C VAL A 348 0.32 -14.09 14.63
N ILE A 349 0.24 -13.70 13.37
CA ILE A 349 0.18 -14.60 12.21
C ILE A 349 1.51 -14.43 11.45
N ASP A 350 2.30 -15.47 11.43
CA ASP A 350 3.50 -15.58 10.60
C ASP A 350 3.14 -16.36 9.32
N LEU A 351 3.46 -15.80 8.16
CA LEU A 351 3.23 -16.40 6.86
C LEU A 351 4.48 -16.25 6.01
N GLY A 352 5.28 -17.32 5.94
CA GLY A 352 6.59 -17.29 5.31
C GLY A 352 7.50 -16.21 5.93
N ASN A 353 7.89 -15.22 5.15
CA ASN A 353 8.73 -14.10 5.62
C ASN A 353 7.93 -12.86 6.08
N ARG A 354 6.61 -12.94 6.17
CA ARG A 354 5.73 -11.85 6.59
C ARG A 354 5.07 -12.16 7.93
N ARG A 355 4.98 -11.14 8.75
CA ARG A 355 4.34 -11.17 10.06
C ARG A 355 3.25 -10.13 10.15
N LYS A 356 2.09 -10.53 10.63
CA LYS A 356 1.00 -9.64 10.99
C LYS A 356 0.66 -9.82 12.46
N SER A 357 0.66 -8.72 13.19
CA SER A 357 0.13 -8.66 14.54
C SER A 357 -1.26 -8.02 14.51
N LEU A 358 -2.25 -8.73 15.02
CA LEU A 358 -3.63 -8.30 15.10
C LEU A 358 -3.98 -8.05 16.56
N MET A 359 -4.37 -6.83 16.89
CA MET A 359 -4.92 -6.51 18.19
C MET A 359 -6.36 -6.98 18.26
N LEU A 360 -6.60 -8.00 19.06
CA LEU A 360 -7.93 -8.50 19.35
C LEU A 360 -8.65 -7.58 20.35
N PRO A 361 -9.98 -7.59 20.42
CA PRO A 361 -10.70 -6.87 21.45
C PRO A 361 -10.20 -7.23 22.86
N ARG A 362 -10.25 -6.29 23.82
CA ARG A 362 -9.68 -6.46 25.16
C ARG A 362 -10.16 -7.71 25.89
N PHE A 363 -11.40 -8.16 25.66
CA PHE A 363 -11.91 -9.39 26.24
C PHE A 363 -11.15 -10.64 25.78
N ALA A 364 -10.51 -10.59 24.62
CA ALA A 364 -9.73 -11.69 24.09
C ALA A 364 -8.36 -11.87 24.79
N SER A 365 -7.92 -10.92 25.60
CA SER A 365 -6.70 -11.06 26.42
C SER A 365 -6.75 -12.27 27.36
N PHE A 366 -7.94 -12.60 27.86
CA PHE A 366 -8.19 -13.71 28.78
C PHE A 366 -8.48 -15.04 28.08
N LEU A 367 -8.65 -15.01 26.75
CA LEU A 367 -8.90 -16.22 25.95
C LEU A 367 -7.58 -16.88 25.57
N LYS A 368 -7.60 -18.21 25.45
CA LYS A 368 -6.47 -19.00 24.97
C LYS A 368 -6.66 -19.36 23.50
N LEU A 369 -5.57 -19.43 22.75
CA LEU A 369 -5.56 -20.04 21.44
C LEU A 369 -5.70 -21.56 21.64
N GLU A 370 -6.83 -22.13 21.21
CA GLU A 370 -7.10 -23.57 21.31
C GLU A 370 -6.51 -24.29 20.11
N GLU A 371 -6.94 -23.89 18.93
CA GLU A 371 -6.47 -24.45 17.66
C GLU A 371 -6.65 -23.42 16.55
N PHE A 372 -5.97 -23.64 15.44
CA PHE A 372 -6.31 -23.01 14.18
C PHE A 372 -6.47 -24.06 13.09
N ARG A 373 -7.29 -23.74 12.10
CA ARG A 373 -7.53 -24.59 10.92
C ARG A 373 -7.43 -23.72 9.69
N TYR A 374 -6.68 -24.20 8.71
CA TYR A 374 -6.65 -23.59 7.40
C TYR A 374 -7.43 -24.46 6.41
N GLN A 375 -8.46 -23.91 5.82
CA GLN A 375 -9.20 -24.48 4.70
C GLN A 375 -9.35 -23.41 3.63
N ALA A 376 -8.54 -23.51 2.62
CA ALA A 376 -8.46 -22.47 1.58
C ALA A 376 -9.84 -21.97 1.14
N PRO A 377 -10.07 -20.69 1.08
CA PRO A 377 -9.16 -19.59 1.37
C PRO A 377 -9.20 -19.06 2.83
N TRP A 378 -9.71 -19.82 3.79
CA TRP A 378 -10.02 -19.34 5.12
C TRP A 378 -9.09 -19.90 6.19
N LEU A 379 -8.52 -18.98 6.97
CA LEU A 379 -7.91 -19.30 8.27
C LEU A 379 -8.96 -19.05 9.36
N VAL A 380 -9.24 -20.06 10.16
CA VAL A 380 -10.14 -20.00 11.31
C VAL A 380 -9.34 -20.28 12.58
N VAL A 381 -9.35 -19.34 13.50
CA VAL A 381 -8.64 -19.40 14.78
C VAL A 381 -9.66 -19.52 15.91
N SER A 382 -9.56 -20.56 16.72
CA SER A 382 -10.44 -20.81 17.87
C SER A 382 -9.84 -20.21 19.13
N LEU A 383 -10.57 -19.28 19.74
CA LEU A 383 -10.22 -18.61 21.00
C LEU A 383 -11.23 -19.04 22.08
N VAL A 384 -10.74 -19.72 23.11
CA VAL A 384 -11.58 -20.26 24.19
C VAL A 384 -11.26 -19.63 25.55
N LYS A 385 -12.24 -19.71 26.48
CA LYS A 385 -12.12 -19.20 27.86
C LYS A 385 -11.16 -20.00 28.70
#